data_05c0220ca146e9ac9816383cc431b78f
#
_entry.id   05c0220ca146e9ac9816383cc431b78f
#
_cell.length_a   1.000
_cell.length_b   1.000
_cell.length_c   1.000
_cell.angle_alpha   90.00
_cell.angle_beta   90.00
_cell.angle_gamma   90.00
#
_symmetry.space_group_name_H-M   'P 1'
#
loop_
_entity.id
_entity.type
_entity.pdbx_description
1 polymer ?
#
loop_
_entity_poly.entity_id
_entity_poly.type
_entity_poly.pdbx_seq_one_letter_code
_entity_poly.pdbx_strand_id
1 'polypeptide(L)'
;MQENTVVQETTSANQGQISGQNVVRVVEKTETAETKRMKEHFNFFGPVTFLYAVFYAFCMFHNGSGITFPFFLAGTLLYFVFSLSKLKITLKKGSTFYMISILLLGISTFCTDGWAIISLNKLAVFLLVMCLLLNQYFDTKKWNLGKYVGSICQLVVMSFGELGKPFSDGKAYFREKGKVNKKVWYGLLGVVIALPIVLIAAGLLSSADAVFRKMTTDFMNWIRPGNIFNVVIRVTFLFFTSYALTSYLCKRSIPEEVKDRRKGEPVLAITIMSLLSLLYLLFSGIQIFGLFLGKMQLPEGYTYAQYAREGFFQLLAVSILNLILVLVCLSFFRESKVLKVIMTIMSLCTFIMIASSVMRMIIYIRYYYLTFLRIFVLWMLAVLFVMFIGV
;
A
#
# COMPACT_ATOMS: atom_id res chain seq x y z
N MET A 1 -29.06 -7.36 -10.99
CA MET A 1 -29.62 -8.71 -10.85
C MET A 1 -29.23 -9.19 -9.47
N GLN A 2 -30.19 -9.17 -8.58
CA GLN A 2 -30.07 -9.69 -7.21
C GLN A 2 -30.19 -11.22 -7.31
N GLU A 3 -29.17 -11.93 -6.86
CA GLU A 3 -29.25 -13.36 -6.65
C GLU A 3 -29.52 -13.60 -5.17
N ASN A 4 -30.76 -14.01 -4.91
CA ASN A 4 -31.28 -14.36 -3.61
C ASN A 4 -30.53 -15.58 -3.06
N THR A 5 -30.02 -15.45 -1.86
CA THR A 5 -29.50 -16.56 -1.05
C THR A 5 -30.71 -17.36 -0.53
N VAL A 6 -31.01 -18.48 -1.16
CA VAL A 6 -32.02 -19.43 -0.67
C VAL A 6 -31.39 -20.21 0.50
N VAL A 7 -31.89 -19.94 1.68
CA VAL A 7 -31.67 -20.78 2.87
C VAL A 7 -32.62 -21.97 2.76
N GLN A 8 -32.11 -23.15 2.46
CA GLN A 8 -32.88 -24.39 2.63
C GLN A 8 -32.76 -24.85 4.09
N GLU A 9 -33.83 -24.62 4.82
CA GLU A 9 -34.09 -25.33 6.10
C GLU A 9 -34.58 -26.74 5.79
N THR A 10 -33.77 -27.74 6.06
CA THR A 10 -34.24 -29.12 6.20
C THR A 10 -34.53 -29.37 7.66
N THR A 11 -35.81 -29.25 8.03
CA THR A 11 -36.34 -29.67 9.34
C THR A 11 -36.48 -31.18 9.30
N SER A 12 -35.66 -31.91 10.05
CA SER A 12 -35.91 -33.31 10.39
C SER A 12 -36.15 -33.37 11.86
N ALA A 13 -37.41 -33.53 12.23
CA ALA A 13 -37.84 -33.79 13.60
C ALA A 13 -37.46 -35.22 14.00
N ASN A 14 -36.68 -35.37 15.06
CA ASN A 14 -36.74 -36.56 15.89
C ASN A 14 -36.50 -36.18 17.35
N GLN A 15 -37.51 -36.47 18.15
CA GLN A 15 -37.50 -36.27 19.62
C GLN A 15 -36.61 -37.33 20.27
N GLY A 16 -35.77 -36.89 21.21
CA GLY A 16 -35.11 -37.82 22.13
C GLY A 16 -33.87 -37.25 22.81
N GLN A 17 -34.06 -36.86 24.05
CA GLN A 17 -33.06 -36.75 25.14
C GLN A 17 -31.96 -35.68 25.09
N ILE A 18 -32.07 -34.81 26.06
CA ILE A 18 -31.20 -33.78 26.58
C ILE A 18 -29.86 -34.37 27.03
N SER A 19 -28.78 -33.96 26.37
CA SER A 19 -27.45 -33.89 26.97
C SER A 19 -26.74 -32.68 26.35
N GLY A 20 -26.31 -31.76 27.21
CA GLY A 20 -25.70 -30.49 26.80
C GLY A 20 -24.38 -30.69 26.11
N GLN A 21 -24.40 -30.84 24.80
CA GLN A 21 -23.23 -30.66 23.93
C GLN A 21 -23.37 -29.34 23.22
N ASN A 22 -22.46 -28.41 23.54
CA ASN A 22 -22.23 -27.21 22.73
C ASN A 22 -21.88 -27.65 21.32
N VAL A 23 -22.87 -27.73 20.44
CA VAL A 23 -22.65 -27.89 19.00
C VAL A 23 -22.02 -26.58 18.50
N VAL A 24 -20.70 -26.52 18.48
CA VAL A 24 -19.99 -25.53 17.72
C VAL A 24 -20.36 -25.75 16.27
N ARG A 25 -21.32 -24.97 15.76
CA ARG A 25 -21.59 -24.91 14.31
C ARG A 25 -20.34 -24.41 13.63
N VAL A 26 -19.54 -25.31 13.12
CA VAL A 26 -18.50 -25.00 12.14
C VAL A 26 -19.24 -24.52 10.89
N VAL A 27 -19.41 -23.22 10.75
CA VAL A 27 -19.86 -22.62 9.50
C VAL A 27 -18.77 -22.90 8.48
N GLU A 28 -18.95 -23.93 7.67
CA GLU A 28 -18.10 -24.18 6.51
C GLU A 28 -18.19 -22.95 5.63
N LYS A 29 -17.13 -22.14 5.65
CA LYS A 29 -17.00 -20.95 4.83
C LYS A 29 -16.86 -21.45 3.40
N THR A 30 -17.94 -21.43 2.62
CA THR A 30 -17.94 -21.79 1.20
C THR A 30 -16.79 -21.09 0.49
N GLU A 31 -15.90 -21.87 -0.11
CA GLU A 31 -14.76 -21.33 -0.85
C GLU A 31 -15.27 -20.50 -2.03
N THR A 32 -14.73 -19.29 -2.19
CA THR A 32 -15.06 -18.41 -3.32
C THR A 32 -14.66 -19.06 -4.64
N ALA A 33 -15.35 -18.72 -5.73
CA ALA A 33 -15.05 -19.22 -7.07
C ALA A 33 -13.60 -18.89 -7.49
N GLU A 34 -13.10 -17.72 -7.09
CA GLU A 34 -11.73 -17.29 -7.35
C GLU A 34 -10.69 -18.14 -6.61
N THR A 35 -10.94 -18.48 -5.35
CA THR A 35 -10.06 -19.37 -4.57
C THR A 35 -10.01 -20.76 -5.21
N LYS A 36 -11.14 -21.29 -5.65
CA LYS A 36 -11.18 -22.58 -6.36
C LYS A 36 -10.38 -22.53 -7.65
N ARG A 37 -10.58 -21.50 -8.48
CA ARG A 37 -9.80 -21.30 -9.72
C ARG A 37 -8.30 -21.17 -9.48
N MET A 38 -7.90 -20.47 -8.41
CA MET A 38 -6.48 -20.34 -8.05
C MET A 38 -5.86 -21.69 -7.75
N LYS A 39 -6.57 -22.58 -7.03
CA LYS A 39 -6.13 -23.95 -6.75
C LYS A 39 -6.07 -24.82 -8.02
N GLU A 40 -7.10 -24.78 -8.85
CA GLU A 40 -7.18 -25.51 -10.12
C GLU A 40 -6.06 -25.13 -11.08
N HIS A 41 -5.62 -23.86 -11.06
CA HIS A 41 -4.54 -23.33 -11.90
C HIS A 41 -3.22 -23.16 -11.15
N PHE A 42 -2.94 -23.99 -10.15
CA PHE A 42 -1.66 -23.94 -9.42
C PHE A 42 -0.45 -24.08 -10.33
N ASN A 43 -0.55 -24.85 -11.43
CA ASN A 43 0.50 -24.99 -12.45
C ASN A 43 0.86 -23.66 -13.14
N PHE A 44 0.01 -22.66 -13.06
CA PHE A 44 0.27 -21.29 -13.52
C PHE A 44 0.73 -20.41 -12.34
N PHE A 45 -0.04 -20.34 -11.26
CA PHE A 45 0.24 -19.43 -10.15
C PHE A 45 1.55 -19.72 -9.44
N GLY A 46 1.90 -21.00 -9.22
CA GLY A 46 3.18 -21.39 -8.60
C GLY A 46 4.38 -20.87 -9.39
N PRO A 47 4.59 -21.35 -10.64
CA PRO A 47 5.73 -20.94 -11.46
C PRO A 47 5.77 -19.44 -11.79
N VAL A 48 4.63 -18.81 -12.11
CA VAL A 48 4.60 -17.39 -12.47
C VAL A 48 4.93 -16.50 -11.27
N THR A 49 4.41 -16.81 -10.08
CA THR A 49 4.78 -16.10 -8.86
C THR A 49 6.26 -16.28 -8.52
N PHE A 50 6.81 -17.48 -8.74
CA PHE A 50 8.23 -17.72 -8.56
C PHE A 50 9.08 -16.91 -9.55
N LEU A 51 8.70 -16.92 -10.84
CA LEU A 51 9.39 -16.13 -11.87
C LEU A 51 9.32 -14.62 -11.54
N TYR A 52 8.18 -14.14 -11.07
CA TYR A 52 8.03 -12.76 -10.61
C TYR A 52 8.94 -12.45 -9.41
N ALA A 53 9.07 -13.36 -8.45
CA ALA A 53 9.97 -13.19 -7.32
C ALA A 53 11.45 -13.13 -7.73
N VAL A 54 11.86 -13.97 -8.70
CA VAL A 54 13.21 -13.92 -9.29
C VAL A 54 13.44 -12.60 -10.03
N PHE A 55 12.46 -12.15 -10.84
CA PHE A 55 12.52 -10.88 -11.54
C PHE A 55 12.65 -9.70 -10.57
N TYR A 56 11.90 -9.69 -9.47
CA TYR A 56 12.05 -8.70 -8.39
C TYR A 56 13.46 -8.71 -7.81
N ALA A 57 13.97 -9.88 -7.45
CA ALA A 57 15.31 -10.00 -6.89
C ALA A 57 16.38 -9.45 -7.84
N PHE A 58 16.23 -9.70 -9.14
CA PHE A 58 17.10 -9.15 -10.18
C PHE A 58 17.01 -7.62 -10.23
N CYS A 59 15.80 -7.06 -10.31
CA CYS A 59 15.60 -5.61 -10.42
C CYS A 59 16.07 -4.84 -9.16
N MET A 60 15.97 -5.46 -7.97
CA MET A 60 16.24 -4.81 -6.68
C MET A 60 17.59 -5.22 -6.07
N PHE A 61 18.48 -5.87 -6.82
CA PHE A 61 19.67 -6.53 -6.25
C PHE A 61 20.64 -5.53 -5.60
N HIS A 62 21.09 -4.50 -6.31
CA HIS A 62 22.04 -3.52 -5.77
C HIS A 62 21.48 -2.10 -5.67
N ASN A 63 20.52 -1.76 -6.49
CA ASN A 63 19.97 -0.41 -6.57
C ASN A 63 18.44 -0.44 -6.64
N GLY A 64 17.80 -0.30 -5.50
CA GLY A 64 16.34 -0.26 -5.40
C GLY A 64 15.69 1.04 -5.87
N SER A 65 16.43 1.95 -6.52
CA SER A 65 15.92 3.24 -7.03
C SER A 65 16.45 3.58 -8.42
N GLY A 66 17.26 2.68 -9.02
CA GLY A 66 17.82 2.85 -10.36
C GLY A 66 16.81 2.60 -11.48
N ILE A 67 17.34 2.53 -12.71
CA ILE A 67 16.56 2.28 -13.93
C ILE A 67 15.73 0.99 -13.86
N THR A 68 16.14 0.02 -13.07
CA THR A 68 15.44 -1.25 -12.86
C THR A 68 14.12 -1.11 -12.08
N PHE A 69 13.93 0.00 -11.33
CA PHE A 69 12.71 0.22 -10.54
C PHE A 69 11.45 0.39 -11.40
N PRO A 70 11.41 1.24 -12.46
CA PRO A 70 10.29 1.28 -13.40
C PRO A 70 9.99 -0.07 -14.06
N PHE A 71 11.05 -0.83 -14.45
CA PHE A 71 10.87 -2.17 -15.03
C PHE A 71 10.25 -3.14 -14.02
N PHE A 72 10.67 -3.09 -12.76
CA PHE A 72 10.04 -3.87 -11.70
C PHE A 72 8.55 -3.55 -11.56
N LEU A 73 8.16 -2.27 -11.59
CA LEU A 73 6.76 -1.88 -11.51
C LEU A 73 5.96 -2.36 -12.73
N ALA A 74 6.54 -2.26 -13.94
CA ALA A 74 5.92 -2.81 -15.13
C ALA A 74 5.71 -4.33 -15.01
N GLY A 75 6.71 -5.07 -14.52
CA GLY A 75 6.60 -6.51 -14.25
C GLY A 75 5.55 -6.84 -13.18
N THR A 76 5.42 -6.00 -12.15
CA THR A 76 4.36 -6.14 -11.13
C THR A 76 2.96 -5.97 -11.73
N LEU A 77 2.77 -4.98 -12.59
CA LEU A 77 1.50 -4.76 -13.29
C LEU A 77 1.20 -5.89 -14.28
N LEU A 78 2.19 -6.42 -14.99
CA LEU A 78 2.03 -7.58 -15.85
C LEU A 78 1.62 -8.82 -15.04
N TYR A 79 2.30 -9.11 -13.93
CA TYR A 79 1.93 -10.20 -13.02
C TYR A 79 0.47 -10.04 -12.54
N PHE A 80 0.06 -8.83 -12.17
CA PHE A 80 -1.30 -8.51 -11.77
C PHE A 80 -2.32 -8.80 -12.89
N VAL A 81 -2.09 -8.29 -14.10
CA VAL A 81 -3.01 -8.48 -15.25
C VAL A 81 -3.11 -9.97 -15.64
N PHE A 82 -1.99 -10.69 -15.69
CA PHE A 82 -2.00 -12.13 -15.96
C PHE A 82 -2.74 -12.92 -14.88
N SER A 83 -2.56 -12.56 -13.61
CA SER A 83 -3.28 -13.20 -12.49
C SER A 83 -4.79 -12.98 -12.61
N LEU A 84 -5.25 -11.76 -12.92
CA LEU A 84 -6.66 -11.46 -13.15
C LEU A 84 -7.25 -12.26 -14.33
N SER A 85 -6.51 -12.33 -15.43
CA SER A 85 -6.94 -13.10 -16.61
C SER A 85 -7.18 -14.57 -16.27
N LYS A 86 -6.29 -15.20 -15.50
CA LYS A 86 -6.46 -16.60 -15.06
C LYS A 86 -7.58 -16.78 -14.05
N LEU A 87 -7.84 -15.80 -13.21
CA LEU A 87 -8.97 -15.80 -12.27
C LEU A 87 -10.30 -15.47 -12.97
N LYS A 88 -10.29 -15.11 -14.26
CA LYS A 88 -11.46 -14.63 -15.05
C LYS A 88 -12.11 -13.39 -14.41
N ILE A 89 -11.30 -12.50 -13.87
CA ILE A 89 -11.74 -11.21 -13.33
C ILE A 89 -11.47 -10.15 -14.41
N THR A 90 -12.51 -9.41 -14.80
CA THR A 90 -12.38 -8.32 -15.79
C THR A 90 -11.74 -7.08 -15.16
N LEU A 91 -10.85 -6.42 -15.91
CA LEU A 91 -10.23 -5.18 -15.44
C LEU A 91 -11.26 -4.05 -15.35
N LYS A 92 -11.40 -3.43 -14.19
CA LYS A 92 -12.29 -2.28 -13.98
C LYS A 92 -11.72 -1.02 -14.64
N LYS A 93 -12.58 -0.18 -15.22
CA LYS A 93 -12.17 1.06 -15.94
C LYS A 93 -11.25 1.99 -15.10
N GLY A 94 -11.49 2.11 -13.79
CA GLY A 94 -10.65 2.92 -12.88
C GLY A 94 -9.23 2.36 -12.65
N SER A 95 -8.99 1.08 -12.91
CA SER A 95 -7.69 0.44 -12.67
C SER A 95 -6.58 1.01 -13.57
N THR A 96 -6.93 1.46 -14.77
CA THR A 96 -5.96 2.05 -15.73
C THR A 96 -5.31 3.31 -15.16
N PHE A 97 -6.06 4.16 -14.46
CA PHE A 97 -5.52 5.34 -13.79
C PHE A 97 -4.43 4.97 -12.76
N TYR A 98 -4.71 3.98 -11.90
CA TYR A 98 -3.72 3.50 -10.92
C TYR A 98 -2.48 2.95 -11.61
N MET A 99 -2.64 2.14 -12.66
CA MET A 99 -1.52 1.54 -13.39
C MET A 99 -0.61 2.60 -14.02
N ILE A 100 -1.17 3.60 -14.69
CA ILE A 100 -0.42 4.71 -15.27
C ILE A 100 0.30 5.52 -14.17
N SER A 101 -0.39 5.84 -13.08
CA SER A 101 0.18 6.60 -11.95
C SER A 101 1.36 5.85 -11.30
N ILE A 102 1.26 4.53 -11.14
CA ILE A 102 2.33 3.68 -10.61
C ILE A 102 3.57 3.75 -11.51
N LEU A 103 3.40 3.65 -12.83
CA LEU A 103 4.52 3.72 -13.79
C LEU A 103 5.16 5.11 -13.80
N LEU A 104 4.36 6.19 -13.79
CA LEU A 104 4.87 7.57 -13.75
C LEU A 104 5.68 7.83 -12.47
N LEU A 105 5.21 7.36 -11.31
CA LEU A 105 5.97 7.46 -10.06
C LEU A 105 7.25 6.62 -10.09
N GLY A 106 7.21 5.47 -10.76
CA GLY A 106 8.40 4.66 -11.00
C GLY A 106 9.47 5.40 -11.80
N ILE A 107 9.07 6.04 -12.90
CA ILE A 107 9.94 6.88 -13.72
C ILE A 107 10.46 8.08 -12.91
N SER A 108 9.58 8.77 -12.17
CA SER A 108 9.96 9.86 -11.27
C SER A 108 11.01 9.43 -10.24
N THR A 109 10.89 8.22 -9.69
CA THR A 109 11.88 7.67 -8.74
C THR A 109 13.25 7.46 -9.38
N PHE A 110 13.29 7.03 -10.63
CA PHE A 110 14.53 6.88 -11.40
C PHE A 110 15.15 8.23 -11.78
N CYS A 111 14.32 9.24 -12.09
CA CYS A 111 14.78 10.56 -12.55
C CYS A 111 15.27 11.48 -11.41
N THR A 112 15.20 11.07 -10.15
CA THR A 112 15.61 11.92 -9.01
C THR A 112 16.61 11.19 -8.10
N ASP A 113 17.53 11.96 -7.53
CA ASP A 113 18.48 11.48 -6.51
C ASP A 113 18.12 11.95 -5.08
N GLY A 114 17.06 12.75 -4.95
CA GLY A 114 16.58 13.25 -3.67
C GLY A 114 15.95 12.14 -2.82
N TRP A 115 16.60 11.73 -1.73
CA TRP A 115 16.17 10.65 -0.85
C TRP A 115 14.72 10.82 -0.35
N ALA A 116 14.30 12.05 -0.08
CA ALA A 116 12.94 12.36 0.39
C ALA A 116 11.89 12.08 -0.70
N ILE A 117 12.16 12.50 -1.96
CA ILE A 117 11.27 12.24 -3.10
C ILE A 117 11.23 10.74 -3.41
N ILE A 118 12.38 10.07 -3.41
CA ILE A 118 12.46 8.62 -3.59
C ILE A 118 11.62 7.88 -2.56
N SER A 119 11.72 8.27 -1.29
CA SER A 119 10.96 7.64 -0.20
C SER A 119 9.45 7.89 -0.33
N LEU A 120 9.05 9.11 -0.64
CA LEU A 120 7.64 9.47 -0.86
C LEU A 120 7.06 8.76 -2.09
N ASN A 121 7.80 8.69 -3.20
CA ASN A 121 7.38 7.96 -4.40
C ASN A 121 7.19 6.47 -4.12
N LYS A 122 8.11 5.84 -3.39
CA LYS A 122 7.98 4.43 -3.01
C LYS A 122 6.77 4.18 -2.12
N LEU A 123 6.53 5.07 -1.15
CA LEU A 123 5.33 5.01 -0.30
C LEU A 123 4.06 5.18 -1.14
N ALA A 124 4.04 6.17 -2.05
CA ALA A 124 2.91 6.40 -2.94
C ALA A 124 2.64 5.22 -3.88
N VAL A 125 3.69 4.62 -4.46
CA VAL A 125 3.59 3.40 -5.26
C VAL A 125 2.99 2.26 -4.44
N PHE A 126 3.47 2.03 -3.21
CA PHE A 126 2.93 1.00 -2.32
C PHE A 126 1.43 1.22 -2.07
N LEU A 127 1.02 2.43 -1.70
CA LEU A 127 -0.38 2.76 -1.45
C LEU A 127 -1.24 2.62 -2.72
N LEU A 128 -0.75 3.06 -3.89
CA LEU A 128 -1.47 2.93 -5.15
C LEU A 128 -1.63 1.46 -5.58
N VAL A 129 -0.61 0.62 -5.37
CA VAL A 129 -0.72 -0.83 -5.62
C VAL A 129 -1.78 -1.44 -4.70
N MET A 130 -1.79 -1.11 -3.40
CA MET A 130 -2.82 -1.60 -2.46
C MET A 130 -4.22 -1.12 -2.86
N CYS A 131 -4.37 0.16 -3.25
CA CYS A 131 -5.64 0.70 -3.74
C CYS A 131 -6.08 0.03 -5.04
N LEU A 132 -5.17 -0.23 -5.98
CA LEU A 132 -5.44 -0.96 -7.23
C LEU A 132 -5.99 -2.36 -6.93
N LEU A 133 -5.34 -3.11 -6.02
CA LEU A 133 -5.76 -4.44 -5.62
C LEU A 133 -7.15 -4.40 -4.97
N LEU A 134 -7.38 -3.48 -4.02
CA LEU A 134 -8.68 -3.35 -3.36
C LEU A 134 -9.78 -2.95 -4.35
N ASN A 135 -9.52 -1.95 -5.21
CA ASN A 135 -10.49 -1.51 -6.21
C ASN A 135 -10.87 -2.64 -7.18
N GLN A 136 -9.91 -3.50 -7.53
CA GLN A 136 -10.15 -4.59 -8.47
C GLN A 136 -10.99 -5.73 -7.90
N TYR A 137 -10.73 -6.13 -6.65
CA TYR A 137 -11.39 -7.28 -6.03
C TYR A 137 -12.67 -6.93 -5.27
N PHE A 138 -12.85 -5.67 -4.83
CA PHE A 138 -13.99 -5.23 -4.03
C PHE A 138 -14.73 -4.05 -4.68
N ASP A 139 -16.01 -3.83 -4.34
CA ASP A 139 -16.72 -2.61 -4.74
C ASP A 139 -16.40 -1.48 -3.78
N THR A 140 -15.46 -0.62 -4.20
CA THR A 140 -14.91 0.48 -3.39
C THR A 140 -15.63 1.81 -3.59
N LYS A 141 -16.69 1.88 -4.42
CA LYS A 141 -17.36 3.16 -4.78
C LYS A 141 -17.91 3.95 -3.59
N LYS A 142 -18.32 3.24 -2.54
CA LYS A 142 -18.89 3.85 -1.32
C LYS A 142 -17.87 3.93 -0.17
N TRP A 143 -16.60 3.59 -0.42
CA TRP A 143 -15.60 3.55 0.64
C TRP A 143 -15.11 4.95 0.99
N ASN A 144 -15.03 5.25 2.28
CA ASN A 144 -14.37 6.43 2.81
C ASN A 144 -12.88 6.17 3.08
N LEU A 145 -12.10 7.22 3.32
CA LEU A 145 -10.66 7.12 3.58
C LEU A 145 -10.34 6.15 4.72
N GLY A 146 -11.09 6.20 5.84
CA GLY A 146 -10.89 5.31 6.98
C GLY A 146 -11.09 3.84 6.62
N LYS A 147 -12.04 3.53 5.73
CA LYS A 147 -12.27 2.17 5.23
C LYS A 147 -11.11 1.71 4.35
N TYR A 148 -10.59 2.58 3.46
CA TYR A 148 -9.40 2.27 2.65
C TYR A 148 -8.20 1.95 3.52
N VAL A 149 -7.86 2.82 4.48
CA VAL A 149 -6.72 2.61 5.39
C VAL A 149 -6.90 1.31 6.19
N GLY A 150 -8.08 1.11 6.80
CA GLY A 150 -8.37 -0.12 7.53
C GLY A 150 -8.30 -1.38 6.67
N SER A 151 -8.77 -1.31 5.41
CA SER A 151 -8.72 -2.44 4.47
C SER A 151 -7.30 -2.72 3.98
N ILE A 152 -6.46 -1.70 3.79
CA ILE A 152 -5.03 -1.87 3.47
C ILE A 152 -4.31 -2.57 4.65
N CYS A 153 -4.52 -2.08 5.88
CA CYS A 153 -3.95 -2.73 7.07
C CYS A 153 -4.43 -4.18 7.20
N GLN A 154 -5.72 -4.43 7.01
CA GLN A 154 -6.29 -5.78 7.04
C GLN A 154 -5.69 -6.66 5.94
N LEU A 155 -5.55 -6.15 4.71
CA LEU A 155 -4.96 -6.85 3.57
C LEU A 155 -3.53 -7.27 3.89
N VAL A 156 -2.70 -6.36 4.40
CA VAL A 156 -1.30 -6.65 4.75
C VAL A 156 -1.22 -7.67 5.88
N VAL A 157 -1.89 -7.41 7.00
CA VAL A 157 -1.77 -8.27 8.19
C VAL A 157 -2.36 -9.67 7.95
N MET A 158 -3.55 -9.76 7.36
CA MET A 158 -4.22 -11.05 7.18
C MET A 158 -3.60 -11.90 6.05
N SER A 159 -2.88 -11.28 5.10
CA SER A 159 -2.12 -12.05 4.10
C SER A 159 -1.03 -12.92 4.72
N PHE A 160 -0.46 -12.53 5.87
CA PHE A 160 0.51 -13.38 6.57
C PHE A 160 -0.07 -14.74 7.01
N GLY A 161 -1.37 -14.81 7.28
CA GLY A 161 -2.05 -16.07 7.58
C GLY A 161 -2.13 -17.05 6.40
N GLU A 162 -1.89 -16.55 5.17
CA GLU A 162 -1.95 -17.34 3.95
C GLU A 162 -0.56 -17.82 3.46
N LEU A 163 0.53 -17.53 4.19
CA LEU A 163 1.90 -17.90 3.77
C LEU A 163 2.09 -19.41 3.53
N GLY A 164 1.32 -20.25 4.21
CA GLY A 164 1.34 -21.71 4.01
C GLY A 164 0.56 -22.21 2.78
N LYS A 165 -0.20 -21.35 2.12
CA LYS A 165 -1.08 -21.73 1.00
C LYS A 165 -0.37 -22.31 -0.22
N PRO A 166 0.80 -21.82 -0.66
CA PRO A 166 1.50 -22.44 -1.77
C PRO A 166 1.71 -23.94 -1.60
N PHE A 167 2.00 -24.38 -0.37
CA PHE A 167 2.19 -25.80 -0.07
C PHE A 167 0.88 -26.57 -0.09
N SER A 168 -0.20 -26.02 0.53
CA SER A 168 -1.49 -26.71 0.59
C SER A 168 -2.15 -26.81 -0.79
N ASP A 169 -2.10 -25.74 -1.58
CA ASP A 169 -2.70 -25.68 -2.91
C ASP A 169 -1.91 -26.55 -3.89
N GLY A 170 -0.56 -26.56 -3.78
CA GLY A 170 0.29 -27.47 -4.54
C GLY A 170 -0.03 -28.92 -4.22
N LYS A 171 -0.12 -29.29 -2.94
CA LYS A 171 -0.50 -30.66 -2.52
C LYS A 171 -1.88 -31.07 -3.05
N ALA A 172 -2.87 -30.18 -2.96
CA ALA A 172 -4.22 -30.43 -3.46
C ALA A 172 -4.23 -30.66 -4.97
N TYR A 173 -3.59 -29.76 -5.74
CA TYR A 173 -3.47 -29.84 -7.20
C TYR A 173 -2.83 -31.14 -7.68
N PHE A 174 -1.69 -31.51 -7.08
CA PHE A 174 -0.99 -32.75 -7.46
C PHE A 174 -1.76 -34.02 -7.05
N ARG A 175 -2.52 -33.97 -5.96
CA ARG A 175 -3.37 -35.08 -5.52
C ARG A 175 -4.54 -35.32 -6.47
N GLU A 176 -5.20 -34.25 -6.92
CA GLU A 176 -6.38 -34.29 -7.78
C GLU A 176 -6.03 -34.80 -9.20
N LYS A 177 -4.89 -34.37 -9.75
CA LYS A 177 -4.44 -34.79 -11.09
C LYS A 177 -3.73 -36.15 -11.15
N GLY A 178 -3.62 -36.86 -10.03
CA GLY A 178 -3.01 -38.21 -10.00
C GLY A 178 -1.55 -38.27 -10.45
N LYS A 179 -0.93 -37.11 -10.73
CA LYS A 179 0.42 -36.99 -11.31
C LYS A 179 1.52 -36.65 -10.29
N VAL A 180 1.32 -37.01 -9.02
CA VAL A 180 2.45 -36.95 -8.10
C VAL A 180 3.34 -38.14 -8.45
N ASN A 181 4.37 -37.90 -9.25
CA ASN A 181 5.50 -38.80 -9.28
C ASN A 181 6.11 -38.72 -7.87
N LYS A 182 5.67 -39.64 -6.99
CA LYS A 182 6.13 -39.68 -5.59
C LYS A 182 7.64 -39.63 -5.52
N LYS A 183 8.34 -40.16 -6.54
CA LYS A 183 9.80 -40.14 -6.65
C LYS A 183 10.36 -38.71 -6.76
N VAL A 184 9.71 -37.81 -7.54
CA VAL A 184 10.15 -36.39 -7.66
C VAL A 184 9.95 -35.63 -6.35
N TRP A 185 8.83 -35.86 -5.65
CA TRP A 185 8.57 -35.26 -4.35
C TRP A 185 9.57 -35.71 -3.29
N TYR A 186 9.84 -37.04 -3.21
CA TYR A 186 10.83 -37.56 -2.29
C TYR A 186 12.25 -37.10 -2.66
N GLY A 187 12.55 -36.93 -3.96
CA GLY A 187 13.82 -36.36 -4.42
C GLY A 187 13.98 -34.90 -3.95
N LEU A 188 12.95 -34.07 -4.10
CA LEU A 188 12.98 -32.67 -3.66
C LEU A 188 13.09 -32.53 -2.13
N LEU A 189 12.35 -33.38 -1.39
CA LEU A 189 12.45 -33.46 0.06
C LEU A 189 13.86 -33.94 0.48
N GLY A 190 14.44 -34.90 -0.25
CA GLY A 190 15.81 -35.38 -0.04
C GLY A 190 16.84 -34.27 -0.21
N VAL A 191 16.72 -33.42 -1.24
CA VAL A 191 17.60 -32.26 -1.43
C VAL A 191 17.48 -31.25 -0.28
N VAL A 192 16.26 -30.95 0.17
CA VAL A 192 16.02 -30.02 1.29
C VAL A 192 16.64 -30.52 2.60
N ILE A 193 16.53 -31.82 2.86
CA ILE A 193 17.13 -32.46 4.06
C ILE A 193 18.65 -32.60 3.91
N ALA A 194 19.15 -32.94 2.71
CA ALA A 194 20.57 -33.13 2.44
C ALA A 194 21.36 -31.81 2.54
N LEU A 195 20.77 -30.68 2.15
CA LEU A 195 21.48 -29.40 2.07
C LEU A 195 22.11 -28.97 3.41
N PRO A 196 21.42 -28.96 4.57
CA PRO A 196 22.06 -28.66 5.85
C PRO A 196 23.08 -29.70 6.25
N ILE A 197 22.87 -30.97 5.95
CA ILE A 197 23.82 -32.07 6.26
C ILE A 197 25.11 -31.88 5.47
N VAL A 198 24.99 -31.58 4.16
CA VAL A 198 26.12 -31.27 3.29
C VAL A 198 26.91 -30.05 3.75
N LEU A 199 26.21 -28.98 4.20
CA LEU A 199 26.87 -27.78 4.74
C LEU A 199 27.67 -28.10 6.02
N ILE A 200 27.09 -28.86 6.93
CA ILE A 200 27.77 -29.31 8.16
C ILE A 200 28.99 -30.19 7.81
N ALA A 201 28.83 -31.16 6.92
CA ALA A 201 29.90 -32.03 6.47
C ALA A 201 31.02 -31.23 5.78
N ALA A 202 30.69 -30.31 4.87
CA ALA A 202 31.64 -29.41 4.22
C ALA A 202 32.44 -28.56 5.23
N GLY A 203 31.75 -28.03 6.28
CA GLY A 203 32.39 -27.30 7.38
C GLY A 203 33.39 -28.17 8.15
N LEU A 204 33.02 -29.41 8.49
CA LEU A 204 33.91 -30.37 9.17
C LEU A 204 35.10 -30.76 8.30
N LEU A 205 34.89 -31.06 7.02
CA LEU A 205 35.97 -31.39 6.09
C LEU A 205 36.92 -30.20 5.87
N SER A 206 36.40 -28.97 5.78
CA SER A 206 37.21 -27.76 5.67
C SER A 206 38.05 -27.50 6.92
N SER A 207 37.61 -27.96 8.10
CA SER A 207 38.42 -27.87 9.33
C SER A 207 39.47 -28.96 9.41
N ALA A 208 39.27 -30.13 8.77
CA ALA A 208 40.15 -31.27 8.82
C ALA A 208 41.30 -31.22 7.78
N ASP A 209 41.05 -30.63 6.61
CA ASP A 209 42.02 -30.60 5.50
C ASP A 209 42.21 -29.20 4.93
N ALA A 210 43.50 -28.74 4.87
CA ALA A 210 43.86 -27.42 4.41
C ALA A 210 43.63 -27.18 2.92
N VAL A 211 43.81 -28.25 2.08
CA VAL A 211 43.60 -28.18 0.63
C VAL A 211 42.10 -28.05 0.34
N PHE A 212 41.30 -28.88 1.00
CA PHE A 212 39.84 -28.80 0.91
C PHE A 212 39.31 -27.46 1.37
N ARG A 213 39.86 -26.91 2.47
CA ARG A 213 39.54 -25.58 2.95
C ARG A 213 39.81 -24.52 1.91
N LYS A 214 40.99 -24.55 1.27
CA LYS A 214 41.33 -23.59 0.22
C LYS A 214 40.37 -23.69 -0.95
N MET A 215 40.10 -24.88 -1.47
CA MET A 215 39.15 -25.11 -2.56
C MET A 215 37.75 -24.63 -2.19
N THR A 216 37.27 -24.94 -0.99
CA THR A 216 35.95 -24.54 -0.52
C THR A 216 35.90 -23.01 -0.36
N THR A 217 36.94 -22.38 0.16
CA THR A 217 37.02 -20.91 0.31
C THR A 217 37.07 -20.23 -1.06
N ASP A 218 37.86 -20.72 -2.00
CA ASP A 218 37.92 -20.19 -3.37
C ASP A 218 36.58 -20.31 -4.10
N PHE A 219 35.91 -21.47 -3.96
CA PHE A 219 34.58 -21.70 -4.50
C PHE A 219 33.53 -20.77 -3.85
N MET A 220 33.57 -20.62 -2.52
CA MET A 220 32.68 -19.71 -1.80
C MET A 220 32.91 -18.23 -2.15
N ASN A 221 34.16 -17.84 -2.35
CA ASN A 221 34.52 -16.48 -2.79
C ASN A 221 34.06 -16.23 -4.23
N TRP A 222 34.17 -17.25 -5.11
CA TRP A 222 33.68 -17.17 -6.49
C TRP A 222 32.15 -17.00 -6.53
N ILE A 223 31.41 -17.76 -5.70
CA ILE A 223 29.93 -17.69 -5.61
C ILE A 223 29.47 -16.43 -4.86
N ARG A 224 30.32 -15.80 -4.04
CA ARG A 224 29.96 -14.70 -3.11
C ARG A 224 28.71 -15.07 -2.29
N PRO A 225 28.80 -15.98 -1.32
CA PRO A 225 27.66 -16.59 -0.63
C PRO A 225 26.72 -15.58 0.03
N GLY A 226 27.25 -14.46 0.52
CA GLY A 226 26.42 -13.38 1.09
C GLY A 226 25.42 -12.78 0.10
N ASN A 227 25.80 -12.67 -1.17
CA ASN A 227 24.91 -12.17 -2.22
C ASN A 227 23.85 -13.21 -2.58
N ILE A 228 24.23 -14.49 -2.72
CA ILE A 228 23.31 -15.59 -3.03
C ILE A 228 22.30 -15.77 -1.90
N PHE A 229 22.76 -15.77 -0.65
CA PHE A 229 21.89 -15.89 0.52
C PHE A 229 20.85 -14.77 0.54
N ASN A 230 21.27 -13.52 0.31
CA ASN A 230 20.37 -12.38 0.23
C ASN A 230 19.37 -12.50 -0.93
N VAL A 231 19.81 -13.00 -2.11
CA VAL A 231 18.91 -13.21 -3.25
C VAL A 231 17.90 -14.31 -2.94
N VAL A 232 18.34 -15.44 -2.38
CA VAL A 232 17.44 -16.55 -2.01
C VAL A 232 16.41 -16.12 -0.99
N ILE A 233 16.80 -15.38 0.05
CA ILE A 233 15.86 -14.84 1.05
C ILE A 233 14.84 -13.92 0.38
N ARG A 234 15.29 -12.99 -0.48
CA ARG A 234 14.39 -12.05 -1.16
C ARG A 234 13.41 -12.77 -2.08
N VAL A 235 13.87 -13.71 -2.87
CA VAL A 235 13.04 -14.54 -3.76
C VAL A 235 12.01 -15.32 -2.95
N THR A 236 12.46 -16.00 -1.91
CA THR A 236 11.58 -16.78 -1.02
C THR A 236 10.54 -15.90 -0.37
N PHE A 237 10.96 -14.79 0.24
CA PHE A 237 10.06 -13.85 0.89
C PHE A 237 9.00 -13.29 -0.08
N LEU A 238 9.43 -12.84 -1.26
CA LEU A 238 8.48 -12.27 -2.23
C LEU A 238 7.56 -13.33 -2.84
N PHE A 239 8.06 -14.54 -3.08
CA PHE A 239 7.23 -15.65 -3.55
C PHE A 239 6.08 -15.92 -2.58
N PHE A 240 6.40 -16.12 -1.30
CA PHE A 240 5.38 -16.41 -0.31
C PHE A 240 4.44 -15.23 -0.07
N THR A 241 4.94 -14.01 0.02
CA THR A 241 4.10 -12.82 0.25
C THR A 241 3.20 -12.52 -0.95
N SER A 242 3.68 -12.61 -2.18
CA SER A 242 2.87 -12.37 -3.39
C SER A 242 1.80 -13.43 -3.58
N TYR A 243 2.12 -14.71 -3.34
CA TYR A 243 1.15 -15.79 -3.40
C TYR A 243 0.10 -15.66 -2.30
N ALA A 244 0.52 -15.38 -1.06
CA ALA A 244 -0.35 -15.19 0.10
C ALA A 244 -1.31 -14.01 -0.11
N LEU A 245 -0.80 -12.89 -0.63
CA LEU A 245 -1.58 -11.70 -0.95
C LEU A 245 -2.68 -12.02 -1.99
N THR A 246 -2.31 -12.71 -3.07
CA THR A 246 -3.26 -13.14 -4.12
C THR A 246 -4.29 -14.11 -3.55
N SER A 247 -3.87 -15.09 -2.73
CA SER A 247 -4.77 -16.04 -2.06
C SER A 247 -5.77 -15.33 -1.14
N TYR A 248 -5.31 -14.37 -0.33
CA TYR A 248 -6.17 -13.60 0.55
C TYR A 248 -7.20 -12.75 -0.21
N LEU A 249 -6.78 -12.11 -1.31
CA LEU A 249 -7.68 -11.34 -2.18
C LEU A 249 -8.77 -12.23 -2.80
N CYS A 250 -8.41 -13.44 -3.23
CA CYS A 250 -9.36 -14.40 -3.79
C CYS A 250 -10.41 -14.85 -2.77
N LYS A 251 -10.12 -14.84 -1.47
CA LYS A 251 -11.09 -15.16 -0.42
C LYS A 251 -12.19 -14.12 -0.24
N ARG A 252 -12.01 -12.91 -0.76
CA ARG A 252 -12.95 -11.77 -0.60
C ARG A 252 -13.44 -11.57 0.83
N SER A 253 -12.55 -11.74 1.82
CA SER A 253 -12.93 -11.72 3.23
C SER A 253 -13.10 -10.32 3.83
N ILE A 254 -12.76 -9.26 3.08
CA ILE A 254 -12.95 -7.87 3.51
C ILE A 254 -14.42 -7.49 3.27
N PRO A 255 -15.18 -7.09 4.31
CA PRO A 255 -16.57 -6.66 4.14
C PRO A 255 -16.65 -5.43 3.24
N GLU A 256 -17.50 -5.44 2.24
CA GLU A 256 -17.70 -4.29 1.33
C GLU A 256 -18.54 -3.19 1.97
N GLU A 257 -19.39 -3.56 2.92
CA GLU A 257 -20.23 -2.59 3.63
C GLU A 257 -19.40 -1.64 4.49
N VAL A 258 -19.66 -0.36 4.32
CA VAL A 258 -19.13 0.69 5.19
C VAL A 258 -20.07 0.80 6.38
N LYS A 259 -19.70 0.19 7.51
CA LYS A 259 -20.41 0.47 8.76
C LYS A 259 -20.14 1.92 9.11
N ASP A 260 -21.20 2.73 9.19
CA ASP A 260 -21.07 4.10 9.68
C ASP A 260 -20.60 4.04 11.15
N ARG A 261 -19.32 4.34 11.36
CA ARG A 261 -18.69 4.40 12.68
C ARG A 261 -18.70 5.80 13.28
N ARG A 262 -19.39 6.74 12.64
CA ARG A 262 -19.49 8.12 13.10
C ARG A 262 -20.34 8.16 14.36
N LYS A 263 -19.69 8.02 15.51
CA LYS A 263 -20.34 8.03 16.84
C LYS A 263 -20.23 9.38 17.53
N GLY A 264 -19.32 10.25 17.08
CA GLY A 264 -19.05 11.54 17.69
C GLY A 264 -20.23 12.50 17.55
N GLU A 265 -20.57 13.18 18.62
CA GLU A 265 -21.58 14.23 18.60
C GLU A 265 -21.08 15.43 17.80
N PRO A 266 -21.82 15.89 16.77
CA PRO A 266 -21.34 16.96 15.89
C PRO A 266 -21.14 18.30 16.61
N VAL A 267 -21.78 18.53 17.74
CA VAL A 267 -21.66 19.76 18.51
C VAL A 267 -20.23 20.02 18.94
N LEU A 268 -19.50 18.99 19.39
CA LEU A 268 -18.10 19.13 19.78
C LEU A 268 -17.23 19.61 18.59
N ALA A 269 -17.41 18.98 17.44
CA ALA A 269 -16.68 19.38 16.22
C ALA A 269 -17.07 20.80 15.77
N ILE A 270 -18.35 21.13 15.79
CA ILE A 270 -18.86 22.46 15.44
C ILE A 270 -18.21 23.53 16.32
N THR A 271 -18.16 23.33 17.63
CA THR A 271 -17.55 24.28 18.56
C THR A 271 -16.07 24.52 18.28
N ILE A 272 -15.29 23.44 18.12
CA ILE A 272 -13.85 23.53 17.84
C ILE A 272 -13.60 24.18 16.48
N MET A 273 -14.29 23.70 15.44
CA MET A 273 -14.08 24.16 14.07
C MET A 273 -14.58 25.58 13.85
N SER A 274 -15.64 26.04 14.56
CA SER A 274 -16.13 27.42 14.45
C SER A 274 -15.12 28.41 15.04
N LEU A 275 -14.54 28.11 16.20
CA LEU A 275 -13.52 28.97 16.81
C LEU A 275 -12.28 29.08 15.92
N LEU A 276 -11.81 27.94 15.38
CA LEU A 276 -10.69 27.94 14.44
C LEU A 276 -11.02 28.68 13.14
N SER A 277 -12.21 28.47 12.59
CA SER A 277 -12.65 29.16 11.37
C SER A 277 -12.73 30.66 11.55
N LEU A 278 -13.17 31.14 12.72
CA LEU A 278 -13.19 32.59 13.05
C LEU A 278 -11.76 33.16 13.04
N LEU A 279 -10.83 32.49 13.69
CA LEU A 279 -9.40 32.87 13.69
C LEU A 279 -8.84 32.91 12.26
N TYR A 280 -9.16 31.90 11.45
CA TYR A 280 -8.67 31.80 10.08
C TYR A 280 -9.33 32.82 9.14
N LEU A 281 -10.58 33.21 9.36
CA LEU A 281 -11.22 34.30 8.63
C LEU A 281 -10.53 35.65 8.90
N LEU A 282 -10.19 35.93 10.16
CA LEU A 282 -9.44 37.14 10.53
C LEU A 282 -8.07 37.14 9.87
N PHE A 283 -7.35 36.02 9.97
CA PHE A 283 -6.03 35.88 9.35
C PHE A 283 -6.08 35.98 7.81
N SER A 284 -7.06 35.33 7.17
CA SER A 284 -7.28 35.39 5.73
C SER A 284 -7.62 36.81 5.26
N GLY A 285 -8.42 37.56 6.04
CA GLY A 285 -8.69 38.97 5.80
C GLY A 285 -7.39 39.79 5.78
N ILE A 286 -6.55 39.64 6.81
CA ILE A 286 -5.24 40.31 6.89
C ILE A 286 -4.36 39.93 5.68
N GLN A 287 -4.35 38.67 5.27
CA GLN A 287 -3.56 38.21 4.11
C GLN A 287 -4.09 38.81 2.80
N ILE A 288 -5.42 38.90 2.61
CA ILE A 288 -6.00 39.47 1.41
C ILE A 288 -5.67 40.97 1.32
N PHE A 289 -5.90 41.75 2.38
CA PHE A 289 -5.64 43.16 2.38
C PHE A 289 -4.15 43.50 2.38
N GLY A 290 -3.33 42.77 3.16
CA GLY A 290 -1.90 43.07 3.28
C GLY A 290 -1.07 42.57 2.11
N LEU A 291 -1.29 41.33 1.67
CA LEU A 291 -0.41 40.66 0.68
C LEU A 291 -0.93 40.84 -0.76
N PHE A 292 -2.23 40.73 -1.00
CA PHE A 292 -2.80 40.78 -2.35
C PHE A 292 -3.19 42.17 -2.80
N LEU A 293 -3.73 43.04 -1.92
CA LEU A 293 -4.16 44.41 -2.23
C LEU A 293 -3.12 45.44 -1.84
N GLY A 294 -2.32 45.23 -0.81
CA GLY A 294 -1.16 46.05 -0.47
C GLY A 294 -0.02 45.80 -1.48
N LYS A 295 0.64 46.87 -1.94
CA LYS A 295 1.73 46.82 -2.95
C LYS A 295 2.97 46.03 -2.50
N MET A 296 2.80 44.85 -1.89
CA MET A 296 3.88 43.92 -1.42
C MET A 296 5.05 44.64 -0.71
N GLN A 297 4.75 45.65 0.09
CA GLN A 297 5.78 46.32 0.87
C GLN A 297 6.20 45.42 2.03
N LEU A 298 7.51 45.18 2.11
CA LEU A 298 8.08 44.45 3.22
C LEU A 298 7.84 45.21 4.52
N PRO A 299 7.44 44.57 5.63
CA PRO A 299 7.44 45.21 6.93
C PRO A 299 8.83 45.77 7.25
N GLU A 300 8.89 46.96 7.86
CA GLU A 300 10.15 47.58 8.25
C GLU A 300 10.97 46.62 9.13
N GLY A 301 12.25 46.47 8.81
CA GLY A 301 13.18 45.59 9.53
C GLY A 301 13.28 44.14 9.06
N TYR A 302 12.49 43.70 8.07
CA TYR A 302 12.59 42.35 7.52
C TYR A 302 13.37 42.29 6.21
N THR A 303 14.26 41.30 6.08
CA THR A 303 14.81 40.91 4.79
C THR A 303 13.82 40.01 4.03
N TYR A 304 13.86 40.00 2.69
CA TYR A 304 13.00 39.11 1.88
C TYR A 304 13.16 37.63 2.25
N ALA A 305 14.36 37.21 2.66
CA ALA A 305 14.63 35.85 3.11
C ALA A 305 13.97 35.50 4.45
N GLN A 306 14.04 36.41 5.40
CA GLN A 306 13.40 36.22 6.72
C GLN A 306 11.89 36.18 6.60
N TYR A 307 11.30 37.15 5.89
CA TYR A 307 9.85 37.22 5.67
C TYR A 307 9.30 35.99 4.98
N ALA A 308 10.00 35.51 3.93
CA ALA A 308 9.59 34.32 3.22
C ALA A 308 9.71 33.06 4.12
N ARG A 309 10.84 32.89 4.80
CA ARG A 309 11.13 31.68 5.57
C ARG A 309 10.29 31.54 6.84
N GLU A 310 10.13 32.60 7.60
CA GLU A 310 9.39 32.59 8.86
C GLU A 310 7.88 32.38 8.66
N GLY A 311 7.28 33.01 7.67
CA GLY A 311 5.83 32.87 7.44
C GLY A 311 5.44 31.59 6.68
N PHE A 312 6.35 31.04 5.88
CA PHE A 312 6.05 29.91 5.00
C PHE A 312 5.84 28.58 5.76
N PHE A 313 6.79 28.21 6.64
CA PHE A 313 6.71 26.93 7.36
C PHE A 313 5.51 26.87 8.30
N GLN A 314 5.15 28.01 8.93
CA GLN A 314 3.98 28.10 9.79
C GLN A 314 2.68 27.91 9.00
N LEU A 315 2.55 28.55 7.83
CA LEU A 315 1.37 28.39 6.98
C LEU A 315 1.25 26.98 6.40
N LEU A 316 2.36 26.36 6.05
CA LEU A 316 2.39 24.96 5.61
C LEU A 316 1.92 24.02 6.75
N ALA A 317 2.46 24.20 7.95
CA ALA A 317 2.09 23.39 9.11
C ALA A 317 0.61 23.55 9.47
N VAL A 318 0.08 24.79 9.45
CA VAL A 318 -1.35 25.04 9.66
C VAL A 318 -2.21 24.41 8.56
N SER A 319 -1.78 24.45 7.29
CA SER A 319 -2.52 23.82 6.19
C SER A 319 -2.58 22.28 6.35
N ILE A 320 -1.49 21.67 6.80
CA ILE A 320 -1.46 20.21 7.11
C ILE A 320 -2.37 19.90 8.30
N LEU A 321 -2.30 20.71 9.38
CA LEU A 321 -3.17 20.55 10.55
C LEU A 321 -4.65 20.64 10.16
N ASN A 322 -5.02 21.62 9.34
CA ASN A 322 -6.38 21.81 8.84
C ASN A 322 -6.87 20.60 8.03
N LEU A 323 -6.01 20.04 7.17
CA LEU A 323 -6.35 18.85 6.43
C LEU A 323 -6.64 17.66 7.37
N ILE A 324 -5.79 17.46 8.37
CA ILE A 324 -5.98 16.41 9.38
C ILE A 324 -7.30 16.64 10.14
N LEU A 325 -7.56 17.85 10.59
CA LEU A 325 -8.79 18.18 11.33
C LEU A 325 -10.05 17.93 10.49
N VAL A 326 -10.06 18.34 9.23
CA VAL A 326 -11.20 18.10 8.33
C VAL A 326 -11.40 16.60 8.09
N LEU A 327 -10.32 15.83 7.85
CA LEU A 327 -10.39 14.38 7.67
C LEU A 327 -10.88 13.66 8.94
N VAL A 328 -10.46 14.10 10.13
CA VAL A 328 -10.95 13.58 11.41
C VAL A 328 -12.42 13.90 11.58
N CYS A 329 -12.85 15.13 11.29
CA CYS A 329 -14.27 15.52 11.38
C CYS A 329 -15.14 14.67 10.44
N LEU A 330 -14.73 14.46 9.21
CA LEU A 330 -15.46 13.64 8.24
C LEU A 330 -15.53 12.16 8.63
N SER A 331 -14.51 11.66 9.34
CA SER A 331 -14.39 10.23 9.68
C SER A 331 -15.06 9.87 10.99
N PHE A 332 -15.09 10.78 11.98
CA PHE A 332 -15.46 10.46 13.35
C PHE A 332 -16.83 11.01 13.77
N PHE A 333 -17.21 12.21 13.29
CA PHE A 333 -18.45 12.89 13.72
C PHE A 333 -19.61 12.59 12.79
N ARG A 334 -20.84 12.57 13.36
CA ARG A 334 -22.08 12.40 12.59
C ARG A 334 -22.27 13.57 11.62
N GLU A 335 -22.89 13.30 10.49
CA GLU A 335 -23.16 14.31 9.48
C GLU A 335 -24.08 15.40 10.02
N SER A 336 -23.65 16.66 9.90
CA SER A 336 -24.42 17.85 10.18
C SER A 336 -24.22 18.87 9.08
N LYS A 337 -25.31 19.51 8.62
CA LYS A 337 -25.23 20.59 7.62
C LYS A 337 -24.36 21.73 8.11
N VAL A 338 -24.50 22.10 9.40
CA VAL A 338 -23.70 23.17 10.01
C VAL A 338 -22.22 22.83 10.01
N LEU A 339 -21.86 21.60 10.39
CA LEU A 339 -20.47 21.14 10.38
C LEU A 339 -19.89 21.19 8.96
N LYS A 340 -20.63 20.76 7.94
CA LYS A 340 -20.19 20.82 6.53
C LYS A 340 -19.91 22.25 6.10
N VAL A 341 -20.77 23.22 6.43
CA VAL A 341 -20.56 24.64 6.10
C VAL A 341 -19.29 25.17 6.77
N ILE A 342 -19.10 24.90 8.06
CA ILE A 342 -17.92 25.36 8.81
C ILE A 342 -16.63 24.76 8.21
N MET A 343 -16.63 23.46 7.90
CA MET A 343 -15.49 22.81 7.25
C MET A 343 -15.20 23.42 5.87
N THR A 344 -16.23 23.78 5.09
CA THR A 344 -16.06 24.47 3.80
C THR A 344 -15.42 25.84 3.99
N ILE A 345 -15.88 26.63 4.96
CA ILE A 345 -15.28 27.94 5.27
C ILE A 345 -13.80 27.78 5.66
N MET A 346 -13.50 26.83 6.52
CA MET A 346 -12.13 26.52 6.93
C MET A 346 -11.25 26.10 5.75
N SER A 347 -11.77 25.29 4.83
CA SER A 347 -11.07 24.89 3.61
C SER A 347 -10.81 26.09 2.68
N LEU A 348 -11.78 26.99 2.52
CA LEU A 348 -11.59 28.24 1.75
C LEU A 348 -10.50 29.12 2.36
N CYS A 349 -10.49 29.30 3.69
CA CYS A 349 -9.40 30.02 4.36
C CYS A 349 -8.05 29.34 4.13
N THR A 350 -8.03 28.01 4.13
CA THR A 350 -6.79 27.25 3.88
C THR A 350 -6.29 27.45 2.44
N PHE A 351 -7.16 27.54 1.44
CA PHE A 351 -6.75 27.90 0.08
C PHE A 351 -6.07 29.28 0.02
N ILE A 352 -6.57 30.26 0.77
CA ILE A 352 -5.94 31.59 0.88
C ILE A 352 -4.55 31.49 1.52
N MET A 353 -4.40 30.67 2.57
CA MET A 353 -3.11 30.42 3.22
C MET A 353 -2.12 29.72 2.28
N ILE A 354 -2.57 28.73 1.50
CA ILE A 354 -1.75 28.05 0.49
C ILE A 354 -1.30 29.06 -0.58
N ALA A 355 -2.22 29.89 -1.11
CA ALA A 355 -1.90 30.90 -2.09
C ALA A 355 -0.87 31.92 -1.55
N SER A 356 -1.04 32.38 -0.30
CA SER A 356 -0.08 33.23 0.40
C SER A 356 1.30 32.57 0.53
N SER A 357 1.34 31.30 0.88
CA SER A 357 2.59 30.51 0.98
C SER A 357 3.30 30.39 -0.36
N VAL A 358 2.55 30.13 -1.43
CA VAL A 358 3.08 30.06 -2.81
C VAL A 358 3.67 31.42 -3.21
N MET A 359 2.96 32.52 -2.96
CA MET A 359 3.47 33.87 -3.28
C MET A 359 4.77 34.18 -2.54
N ARG A 360 4.83 33.90 -1.24
CA ARG A 360 6.05 34.08 -0.42
C ARG A 360 7.22 33.27 -0.99
N MET A 361 6.97 32.01 -1.38
CA MET A 361 7.99 31.15 -1.98
C MET A 361 8.45 31.66 -3.35
N ILE A 362 7.56 32.19 -4.19
CA ILE A 362 7.90 32.79 -5.48
C ILE A 362 8.78 34.02 -5.29
N ILE A 363 8.45 34.89 -4.33
CA ILE A 363 9.29 36.04 -4.00
C ILE A 363 10.68 35.58 -3.56
N TYR A 364 10.75 34.58 -2.70
CA TYR A 364 12.02 34.03 -2.24
C TYR A 364 12.87 33.45 -3.38
N ILE A 365 12.25 32.73 -4.34
CA ILE A 365 12.93 32.20 -5.52
C ILE A 365 13.44 33.34 -6.42
N ARG A 366 12.66 34.41 -6.58
CA ARG A 366 13.05 35.56 -7.41
C ARG A 366 14.31 36.28 -6.92
N TYR A 367 14.50 36.37 -5.60
CA TYR A 367 15.67 37.04 -5.01
C TYR A 367 16.86 36.11 -4.77
N TYR A 368 16.63 34.83 -4.51
CA TYR A 368 17.66 33.87 -4.10
C TYR A 368 17.82 32.66 -5.01
N TYR A 369 17.24 32.74 -6.22
CA TYR A 369 17.27 31.69 -7.24
C TYR A 369 16.62 30.37 -6.82
N LEU A 370 16.55 29.43 -7.77
CA LEU A 370 15.87 28.13 -7.59
C LEU A 370 16.80 27.14 -6.90
N THR A 371 16.29 26.45 -5.87
CA THR A 371 16.97 25.33 -5.23
C THR A 371 16.02 24.15 -5.14
N PHE A 372 16.56 22.93 -5.01
CA PHE A 372 15.77 21.71 -4.87
C PHE A 372 14.70 21.82 -3.76
N LEU A 373 15.09 22.32 -2.59
CA LEU A 373 14.18 22.46 -1.45
C LEU A 373 12.99 23.38 -1.75
N ARG A 374 13.20 24.46 -2.52
CA ARG A 374 12.14 25.41 -2.90
C ARG A 374 11.15 24.79 -3.88
N ILE A 375 11.64 24.00 -4.84
CA ILE A 375 10.77 23.23 -5.75
C ILE A 375 9.95 22.22 -4.98
N PHE A 376 10.59 21.47 -4.09
CA PHE A 376 9.93 20.47 -3.26
C PHE A 376 8.79 21.08 -2.44
N VAL A 377 9.01 22.23 -1.87
CA VAL A 377 8.02 23.00 -1.13
C VAL A 377 6.84 23.44 -1.99
N LEU A 378 7.07 23.97 -3.19
CA LEU A 378 6.00 24.32 -4.13
C LEU A 378 5.19 23.08 -4.52
N TRP A 379 5.86 21.97 -4.74
CA TRP A 379 5.20 20.70 -5.01
C TRP A 379 4.31 20.24 -3.83
N MET A 380 4.79 20.32 -2.59
CA MET A 380 3.99 20.01 -1.39
C MET A 380 2.75 20.88 -1.28
N LEU A 381 2.86 22.19 -1.57
CA LEU A 381 1.71 23.10 -1.58
C LEU A 381 0.70 22.73 -2.67
N ALA A 382 1.18 22.35 -3.86
CA ALA A 382 0.31 21.86 -4.94
C ALA A 382 -0.42 20.57 -4.56
N VAL A 383 0.26 19.63 -3.90
CA VAL A 383 -0.37 18.40 -3.39
C VAL A 383 -1.44 18.72 -2.34
N LEU A 384 -1.15 19.61 -1.37
CA LEU A 384 -2.14 20.04 -0.37
C LEU A 384 -3.35 20.70 -1.02
N PHE A 385 -3.14 21.56 -2.01
CA PHE A 385 -4.22 22.19 -2.76
C PHE A 385 -5.16 21.16 -3.41
N VAL A 386 -4.58 20.17 -4.11
CA VAL A 386 -5.35 19.08 -4.73
C VAL A 386 -6.08 18.23 -3.69
N MET A 387 -5.44 17.94 -2.54
CA MET A 387 -6.09 17.19 -1.46
C MET A 387 -7.30 17.93 -0.90
N PHE A 388 -7.24 19.26 -0.71
CA PHE A 388 -8.38 20.06 -0.28
C PHE A 388 -9.51 20.15 -1.31
N ILE A 389 -9.21 20.07 -2.61
CA ILE A 389 -10.25 19.95 -3.65
C ILE A 389 -10.98 18.60 -3.55
N GLY A 390 -10.28 17.54 -3.16
CA GLY A 390 -10.84 16.20 -3.03
C GLY A 390 -11.69 15.99 -1.76
N VAL A 391 -11.59 16.89 -0.79
CA VAL A 391 -12.33 16.84 0.49
C VAL A 391 -13.62 17.65 0.41
#